data_028af5777e10c465d87ab2eedf50ba2a
#
_entry.id   028af5777e10c465d87ab2eedf50ba2a
#
_cell.length_a   1.000
_cell.length_b   1.000
_cell.length_c   1.000
_cell.angle_alpha   90.00
_cell.angle_beta   90.00
_cell.angle_gamma   90.00
#
_symmetry.space_group_name_H-M   'P 1'
#
loop_
_entity.id
_entity.type
_entity.pdbx_description
1 polymer ?
#
loop_
_entity_poly.entity_id
_entity_poly.type
_entity_poly.pdbx_seq_one_letter_code
_entity_poly.pdbx_strand_id
1 'polypeptide(L)'
;MKLQKLPVRLAVAATVGFLSIATNGPVHCPVRGAEPEAKPVPFEAGFGERDITPPAGLPMWGYGARHDMLSQGALDPLFAKAVVIHAGDDKLAIVGLDMGRGPTQPMMEKIRRALSEKAKIAHVMISGSHTHHGPVLELTDRKGFGKGKFDKAIAYTNRLPDLIVEAILDADRNAKPARVGINSRVDLNLNRNRQSKRPIKATDPMLAMMRFDDASTGKPIAVVVNFAAHPVMTNERILKYSADYPGFMKKHVESQLDTHCVFMQGASGDMSVNAGQYNGPQKFGEHLGDLVIELAKAAKTQVPPHPAIKGRVDHFLFHSRTDFSNPLVTALYSRAFFPELVRNFVAEFQDGVPVELNTILLNGDTALVGGSGEFFSNHSNRLKERAYVPHALFFGYCNGHSMYFPTIEAASEGGYGADAQVSPAEVGAGEQVMNRALVNLYTMLGKLRPSDDAPAAEHPRTASTSRP
;
A
#
# COMPACT_ATOMS: atom_id res chain seq x y z
N MET A 1 -7.41 60.44 -19.33
CA MET A 1 -8.02 61.26 -18.23
C MET A 1 -7.37 60.81 -16.92
N LYS A 2 -6.51 61.67 -16.35
CA LYS A 2 -5.76 61.43 -15.13
C LYS A 2 -6.67 61.67 -13.93
N LEU A 3 -6.64 60.83 -12.89
CA LEU A 3 -7.13 61.17 -11.58
C LEU A 3 -6.15 60.69 -10.52
N GLN A 4 -5.82 61.61 -9.65
CA GLN A 4 -4.73 61.68 -8.71
C GLN A 4 -4.94 60.86 -7.44
N LYS A 5 -3.80 60.48 -6.85
CA LYS A 5 -3.65 59.95 -5.49
C LYS A 5 -3.78 61.04 -4.44
N LEU A 6 -4.44 60.76 -3.31
CA LEU A 6 -4.31 61.52 -2.06
C LEU A 6 -3.93 60.54 -0.92
N PRO A 7 -2.98 60.92 -0.06
CA PRO A 7 -2.64 60.16 1.13
C PRO A 7 -3.31 60.73 2.36
N VAL A 8 -3.94 59.86 3.17
CA VAL A 8 -4.41 60.23 4.52
C VAL A 8 -3.32 59.87 5.53
N ARG A 9 -2.77 60.88 6.19
CA ARG A 9 -1.91 60.73 7.38
C ARG A 9 -2.80 60.81 8.61
N LEU A 10 -2.76 59.81 9.48
CA LEU A 10 -3.32 59.86 10.82
C LEU A 10 -2.16 60.05 11.82
N ALA A 11 -2.18 61.15 12.55
CA ALA A 11 -1.26 61.42 13.66
C ALA A 11 -1.89 60.89 14.96
N VAL A 12 -1.15 60.08 15.72
CA VAL A 12 -1.52 59.69 17.08
C VAL A 12 -0.57 60.42 18.05
N ALA A 13 -1.12 61.26 18.89
CA ALA A 13 -0.42 61.95 19.95
C ALA A 13 -0.11 60.98 21.10
N ALA A 14 1.14 60.95 21.52
CA ALA A 14 1.59 60.24 22.71
C ALA A 14 1.50 61.12 23.94
N THR A 15 0.72 60.71 24.92
CA THR A 15 0.69 61.33 26.25
C THR A 15 1.66 60.58 27.17
N VAL A 16 2.71 61.24 27.62
CA VAL A 16 3.68 60.71 28.57
C VAL A 16 3.16 60.95 29.98
N GLY A 17 2.84 59.88 30.67
CA GLY A 17 2.56 59.88 32.11
C GLY A 17 3.78 59.36 32.88
N PHE A 18 4.38 60.26 33.72
CA PHE A 18 5.41 59.86 34.69
C PHE A 18 4.77 59.09 35.84
N LEU A 19 5.21 57.88 36.08
CA LEU A 19 4.86 57.17 37.32
C LEU A 19 6.15 56.76 38.04
N SER A 20 6.18 57.05 39.32
CA SER A 20 7.31 57.01 40.25
C SER A 20 7.84 55.56 40.46
N ILE A 21 9.14 55.44 40.47
CA ILE A 21 9.87 54.19 40.71
C ILE A 21 9.84 53.89 42.21
N ALA A 22 9.20 52.80 42.59
CA ALA A 22 9.42 52.12 43.88
C ALA A 22 10.48 51.01 43.68
N THR A 23 11.59 51.13 44.33
CA THR A 23 12.69 50.16 44.35
C THR A 23 12.28 48.92 45.15
N ASN A 24 11.95 47.82 44.48
CA ASN A 24 11.84 46.52 45.07
C ASN A 24 13.08 45.70 44.69
N GLY A 25 13.69 45.05 45.68
CA GLY A 25 14.91 44.26 45.53
C GLY A 25 14.82 43.08 44.56
N PRO A 26 15.95 42.37 44.34
CA PRO A 26 16.05 41.37 43.26
C PRO A 26 15.09 40.20 43.51
N VAL A 27 14.09 40.06 42.64
CA VAL A 27 13.26 38.87 42.56
C VAL A 27 14.13 37.75 42.01
N HIS A 28 14.49 36.82 42.87
CA HIS A 28 15.09 35.52 42.48
C HIS A 28 14.04 34.75 41.68
N CYS A 29 14.11 34.78 40.36
CA CYS A 29 13.44 33.78 39.52
C CYS A 29 14.14 32.42 39.80
N PRO A 30 13.40 31.40 40.23
CA PRO A 30 13.99 30.08 40.33
C PRO A 30 14.39 29.65 38.90
N VAL A 31 15.67 29.35 38.70
CA VAL A 31 16.16 28.69 37.47
C VAL A 31 15.37 27.40 37.39
N ARG A 32 14.46 27.30 36.41
CA ARG A 32 13.79 26.03 36.07
C ARG A 32 14.94 25.05 35.80
N GLY A 33 15.07 24.04 36.66
CA GLY A 33 16.01 22.94 36.40
C GLY A 33 15.78 22.44 35.00
N ALA A 34 16.85 22.22 34.23
CA ALA A 34 16.79 21.61 32.92
C ALA A 34 16.00 20.32 33.05
N GLU A 35 14.90 20.21 32.31
CA GLU A 35 14.20 18.92 32.20
C GLU A 35 15.25 17.90 31.72
N PRO A 36 15.28 16.69 32.31
CA PRO A 36 16.22 15.68 31.88
C PRO A 36 16.03 15.46 30.37
N GLU A 37 17.11 15.58 29.57
CA GLU A 37 17.09 15.28 28.15
C GLU A 37 16.46 13.91 27.95
N ALA A 38 15.31 13.86 27.26
CA ALA A 38 14.66 12.60 26.95
C ALA A 38 15.66 11.73 26.18
N LYS A 39 15.85 10.49 26.62
CA LYS A 39 16.70 9.54 25.92
C LYS A 39 16.26 9.48 24.44
N PRO A 40 17.20 9.51 23.48
CA PRO A 40 16.86 9.45 22.08
C PRO A 40 16.07 8.17 21.78
N VAL A 41 14.93 8.31 21.11
CA VAL A 41 14.12 7.17 20.67
C VAL A 41 14.94 6.37 19.65
N PRO A 42 15.16 5.05 19.84
CA PRO A 42 15.91 4.25 18.88
C PRO A 42 15.10 4.10 17.58
N PHE A 43 15.82 4.13 16.45
CA PHE A 43 15.30 3.78 15.14
C PHE A 43 16.04 2.55 14.63
N GLU A 44 15.32 1.47 14.38
CA GLU A 44 15.90 0.20 13.96
C GLU A 44 15.16 -0.33 12.73
N ALA A 45 15.86 -1.13 11.93
CA ALA A 45 15.26 -1.83 10.80
C ALA A 45 15.90 -3.22 10.66
N GLY A 46 15.09 -4.19 10.25
CA GLY A 46 15.54 -5.53 9.95
C GLY A 46 14.82 -6.12 8.76
N PHE A 47 15.40 -7.17 8.19
CA PHE A 47 14.87 -7.87 7.03
C PHE A 47 14.71 -9.37 7.32
N GLY A 48 13.67 -9.97 6.70
CA GLY A 48 13.41 -11.39 6.69
C GLY A 48 12.64 -11.81 5.43
N GLU A 49 12.82 -13.05 4.99
CA GLU A 49 12.14 -13.57 3.81
C GLU A 49 11.78 -15.05 3.96
N ARG A 50 10.78 -15.48 3.18
CA ARG A 50 10.41 -16.89 3.02
C ARG A 50 10.11 -17.18 1.56
N ASP A 51 10.58 -18.32 1.11
CA ASP A 51 10.11 -18.92 -0.14
C ASP A 51 8.66 -19.37 0.05
N ILE A 52 7.76 -18.78 -0.75
CA ILE A 52 6.33 -19.06 -0.76
C ILE A 52 5.90 -19.70 -2.09
N THR A 53 6.83 -20.25 -2.85
CA THR A 53 6.55 -20.91 -4.12
C THR A 53 5.59 -22.09 -3.91
N PRO A 54 4.42 -22.09 -4.55
CA PRO A 54 3.49 -23.19 -4.39
C PRO A 54 4.00 -24.46 -5.10
N PRO A 55 3.56 -25.66 -4.65
CA PRO A 55 3.76 -26.86 -5.45
C PRO A 55 3.01 -26.77 -6.79
N ALA A 56 3.43 -27.54 -7.79
CA ALA A 56 2.67 -27.68 -9.02
C ALA A 56 1.28 -28.28 -8.78
N GLY A 57 0.35 -27.96 -9.67
CA GLY A 57 -1.01 -28.50 -9.65
C GLY A 57 -2.03 -27.68 -8.89
N LEU A 58 -1.76 -26.38 -8.62
CA LEU A 58 -2.75 -25.45 -8.10
C LEU A 58 -3.31 -24.56 -9.23
N PRO A 59 -4.58 -24.12 -9.15
CA PRO A 59 -5.13 -23.15 -10.10
C PRO A 59 -4.39 -21.82 -9.99
N MET A 60 -4.21 -21.17 -11.15
CA MET A 60 -3.42 -19.95 -11.26
C MET A 60 -4.32 -18.71 -11.28
N TRP A 61 -3.87 -17.64 -10.62
CA TRP A 61 -4.55 -16.37 -10.52
C TRP A 61 -4.26 -15.46 -11.74
N GLY A 62 -5.15 -14.48 -12.02
CA GLY A 62 -4.91 -13.30 -12.85
C GLY A 62 -5.52 -13.35 -14.25
N TYR A 63 -5.37 -14.41 -15.01
CA TYR A 63 -5.92 -14.50 -16.36
C TYR A 63 -7.17 -15.36 -16.43
N GLY A 64 -8.34 -14.74 -16.71
CA GLY A 64 -9.61 -15.46 -16.84
C GLY A 64 -9.57 -16.57 -17.91
N ALA A 65 -8.83 -16.39 -19.00
CA ALA A 65 -8.67 -17.40 -20.05
C ALA A 65 -8.06 -18.73 -19.55
N ARG A 66 -7.38 -18.74 -18.41
CA ARG A 66 -6.86 -19.97 -17.80
C ARG A 66 -7.93 -20.78 -17.11
N HIS A 67 -9.04 -20.13 -16.71
CA HIS A 67 -10.11 -20.77 -15.94
C HIS A 67 -9.54 -21.57 -14.75
N ASP A 68 -9.78 -22.89 -14.67
CA ASP A 68 -9.26 -23.79 -13.61
C ASP A 68 -8.00 -24.58 -14.03
N MET A 69 -7.27 -24.12 -15.06
CA MET A 69 -6.02 -24.75 -15.47
C MET A 69 -5.00 -24.72 -14.33
N LEU A 70 -4.35 -25.89 -14.13
CA LEU A 70 -3.41 -26.07 -13.04
C LEU A 70 -1.98 -25.73 -13.46
N SER A 71 -1.22 -25.19 -12.53
CA SER A 71 0.20 -24.89 -12.73
C SER A 71 1.04 -26.14 -12.97
N GLN A 72 2.08 -26.00 -13.77
CA GLN A 72 3.06 -27.03 -14.11
C GLN A 72 4.42 -26.84 -13.40
N GLY A 73 4.44 -26.07 -12.30
CA GLY A 73 5.64 -25.70 -11.54
C GLY A 73 5.94 -24.21 -11.59
N ALA A 74 7.19 -23.82 -11.40
CA ALA A 74 7.63 -22.43 -11.39
C ALA A 74 8.68 -22.16 -12.49
N LEU A 75 8.71 -20.93 -13.01
CA LEU A 75 9.82 -20.37 -13.81
C LEU A 75 10.87 -19.78 -12.88
N ASP A 76 10.42 -19.09 -11.85
CA ASP A 76 11.22 -18.47 -10.80
C ASP A 76 10.49 -18.58 -9.46
N PRO A 77 11.24 -18.57 -8.34
CA PRO A 77 10.64 -18.69 -7.02
C PRO A 77 9.84 -17.43 -6.64
N LEU A 78 8.81 -17.65 -5.82
CA LEU A 78 7.98 -16.59 -5.26
C LEU A 78 8.36 -16.37 -3.78
N PHE A 79 8.45 -15.11 -3.36
CA PHE A 79 8.87 -14.77 -2.01
C PHE A 79 7.85 -13.89 -1.26
N ALA A 80 7.80 -14.07 0.06
CA ALA A 80 7.37 -13.07 1.01
C ALA A 80 8.62 -12.40 1.58
N LYS A 81 8.80 -11.10 1.30
CA LYS A 81 9.96 -10.32 1.77
C LYS A 81 9.46 -9.20 2.68
N ALA A 82 10.00 -9.15 3.90
CA ALA A 82 9.57 -8.25 4.96
C ALA A 82 10.69 -7.33 5.42
N VAL A 83 10.36 -6.05 5.61
CA VAL A 83 11.14 -5.10 6.41
C VAL A 83 10.32 -4.76 7.64
N VAL A 84 10.90 -4.89 8.83
CA VAL A 84 10.31 -4.42 10.08
C VAL A 84 11.09 -3.21 10.56
N ILE A 85 10.36 -2.15 10.90
CA ILE A 85 10.88 -0.87 11.40
C ILE A 85 10.45 -0.72 12.84
N HIS A 86 11.39 -0.35 13.72
CA HIS A 86 11.10 0.06 15.09
C HIS A 86 11.35 1.56 15.25
N ALA A 87 10.45 2.25 15.94
CA ALA A 87 10.62 3.61 16.41
C ALA A 87 10.22 3.65 17.90
N GLY A 88 11.18 3.39 18.78
CA GLY A 88 10.91 3.06 20.18
C GLY A 88 10.15 1.74 20.31
N ASP A 89 9.01 1.78 20.99
CA ASP A 89 8.15 0.61 21.19
C ASP A 89 7.20 0.36 20.00
N ASP A 90 7.03 1.34 19.10
CA ASP A 90 6.15 1.22 17.94
C ASP A 90 6.85 0.44 16.81
N LYS A 91 6.11 -0.49 16.20
CA LYS A 91 6.61 -1.36 15.14
C LYS A 91 5.71 -1.36 13.91
N LEU A 92 6.35 -1.33 12.73
CA LEU A 92 5.71 -1.42 11.42
C LEU A 92 6.36 -2.53 10.60
N ALA A 93 5.55 -3.46 10.09
CA ALA A 93 5.96 -4.44 9.09
C ALA A 93 5.50 -4.00 7.69
N ILE A 94 6.44 -3.92 6.74
CA ILE A 94 6.19 -3.70 5.30
C ILE A 94 6.58 -4.98 4.58
N VAL A 95 5.62 -5.59 3.85
CA VAL A 95 5.82 -6.90 3.22
C VAL A 95 5.40 -6.87 1.76
N GLY A 96 6.31 -7.21 0.88
CA GLY A 96 6.02 -7.50 -0.53
C GLY A 96 5.82 -9.00 -0.73
N LEU A 97 4.70 -9.37 -1.35
CA LEU A 97 4.40 -10.74 -1.74
C LEU A 97 4.46 -10.89 -3.26
N ASP A 98 5.11 -11.93 -3.76
CA ASP A 98 5.05 -12.31 -5.18
C ASP A 98 3.75 -13.07 -5.48
N MET A 99 2.62 -12.41 -5.21
CA MET A 99 1.26 -12.93 -5.34
C MET A 99 0.39 -11.99 -6.14
N GLY A 100 -0.70 -12.52 -6.73
CA GLY A 100 -1.66 -11.72 -7.48
C GLY A 100 -2.43 -10.71 -6.64
N ARG A 101 -2.53 -10.93 -5.33
CA ARG A 101 -3.25 -10.09 -4.38
C ARG A 101 -2.60 -10.07 -3.00
N GLY A 102 -2.99 -9.14 -2.15
CA GLY A 102 -2.73 -9.22 -0.72
C GLY A 102 -3.46 -10.42 -0.08
N PRO A 103 -3.13 -10.77 1.17
CA PRO A 103 -3.80 -11.85 1.88
C PRO A 103 -5.31 -11.65 1.97
N THR A 104 -6.09 -12.74 2.03
CA THR A 104 -7.52 -12.66 2.28
C THR A 104 -7.80 -12.17 3.70
N GLN A 105 -9.02 -11.69 3.98
CA GLN A 105 -9.37 -11.20 5.32
C GLN A 105 -9.09 -12.24 6.43
N PRO A 106 -9.48 -13.52 6.30
CA PRO A 106 -9.16 -14.53 7.32
C PRO A 106 -7.64 -14.75 7.51
N MET A 107 -6.85 -14.63 6.43
CA MET A 107 -5.39 -14.69 6.53
C MET A 107 -4.85 -13.49 7.30
N MET A 108 -5.33 -12.27 7.01
CA MET A 108 -4.91 -11.04 7.71
C MET A 108 -5.23 -11.10 9.20
N GLU A 109 -6.40 -11.63 9.58
CA GLU A 109 -6.77 -11.83 10.98
C GLU A 109 -5.78 -12.78 11.69
N LYS A 110 -5.43 -13.92 11.05
CA LYS A 110 -4.45 -14.87 11.58
C LYS A 110 -3.06 -14.22 11.71
N ILE A 111 -2.62 -13.49 10.68
CA ILE A 111 -1.32 -12.81 10.67
C ILE A 111 -1.25 -11.76 11.78
N ARG A 112 -2.22 -10.86 11.88
CA ARG A 112 -2.24 -9.78 12.89
C ARG A 112 -2.25 -10.33 14.30
N ARG A 113 -3.07 -11.36 14.57
CA ARG A 113 -3.11 -12.02 15.88
C ARG A 113 -1.73 -12.57 16.25
N ALA A 114 -1.11 -13.33 15.34
CA ALA A 114 0.19 -13.93 15.60
C ALA A 114 1.29 -12.87 15.84
N LEU A 115 1.28 -11.77 15.09
CA LEU A 115 2.27 -10.69 15.22
C LEU A 115 2.06 -9.87 16.48
N SER A 116 0.81 -9.59 16.87
CA SER A 116 0.48 -8.93 18.13
C SER A 116 0.95 -9.75 19.33
N GLU A 117 0.65 -11.06 19.34
CA GLU A 117 1.00 -11.96 20.44
C GLU A 117 2.51 -12.19 20.56
N LYS A 118 3.21 -12.42 19.43
CA LYS A 118 4.61 -12.87 19.42
C LYS A 118 5.64 -11.74 19.42
N ALA A 119 5.30 -10.58 18.83
CA ALA A 119 6.26 -9.50 18.56
C ALA A 119 5.73 -8.09 18.86
N LYS A 120 4.48 -7.95 19.28
CA LYS A 120 3.80 -6.66 19.52
C LYS A 120 3.86 -5.71 18.30
N ILE A 121 3.81 -6.27 17.09
CA ILE A 121 3.76 -5.48 15.86
C ILE A 121 2.31 -5.05 15.64
N ALA A 122 2.05 -3.74 15.77
CA ALA A 122 0.71 -3.16 15.66
C ALA A 122 0.34 -2.81 14.20
N HIS A 123 1.33 -2.41 13.40
CA HIS A 123 1.11 -1.93 12.05
C HIS A 123 1.69 -2.91 11.03
N VAL A 124 0.85 -3.33 10.08
CA VAL A 124 1.22 -4.33 9.07
C VAL A 124 0.68 -3.91 7.71
N MET A 125 1.56 -3.78 6.73
CA MET A 125 1.24 -3.47 5.34
C MET A 125 1.80 -4.57 4.43
N ILE A 126 0.92 -5.42 3.89
CA ILE A 126 1.28 -6.56 3.05
C ILE A 126 0.69 -6.35 1.66
N SER A 127 1.52 -6.07 0.67
CA SER A 127 1.08 -5.81 -0.71
C SER A 127 1.44 -6.97 -1.63
N GLY A 128 0.46 -7.47 -2.39
CA GLY A 128 0.74 -8.35 -3.52
C GLY A 128 1.43 -7.58 -4.65
N SER A 129 2.44 -8.16 -5.28
CA SER A 129 3.06 -7.59 -6.48
C SER A 129 2.09 -7.52 -7.66
N HIS A 130 0.98 -8.23 -7.56
CA HIS A 130 -0.04 -8.42 -8.58
C HIS A 130 0.45 -9.23 -9.80
N THR A 131 1.42 -10.12 -9.58
CA THR A 131 1.78 -11.07 -10.64
C THR A 131 0.57 -11.91 -11.06
N HIS A 132 0.35 -12.05 -12.36
CA HIS A 132 -0.67 -12.94 -12.90
C HIS A 132 -0.18 -14.40 -13.05
N HIS A 133 0.92 -14.72 -12.39
CA HIS A 133 1.53 -16.05 -12.35
C HIS A 133 1.70 -16.57 -10.92
N GLY A 134 0.83 -16.16 -10.01
CA GLY A 134 0.68 -16.70 -8.66
C GLY A 134 -0.47 -17.72 -8.55
N PRO A 135 -0.66 -18.35 -7.38
CA PRO A 135 -1.79 -19.24 -7.11
C PRO A 135 -3.07 -18.47 -6.77
N VAL A 136 -4.22 -19.12 -6.93
CA VAL A 136 -5.49 -18.66 -6.37
C VAL A 136 -5.48 -18.84 -4.85
N LEU A 137 -5.83 -17.81 -4.08
CA LEU A 137 -5.81 -17.79 -2.61
C LEU A 137 -7.21 -17.86 -1.98
N GLU A 138 -8.28 -17.75 -2.76
CA GLU A 138 -9.66 -17.62 -2.30
C GLU A 138 -10.35 -18.94 -1.98
N LEU A 139 -9.75 -20.08 -2.36
CA LEU A 139 -10.34 -21.41 -2.18
C LEU A 139 -10.36 -21.82 -0.70
N THR A 140 -11.48 -22.43 -0.28
CA THR A 140 -11.72 -22.80 1.13
C THR A 140 -12.17 -24.26 1.28
N ASP A 141 -11.96 -24.84 2.49
CA ASP A 141 -12.40 -26.20 2.85
C ASP A 141 -13.93 -26.29 3.11
N ARG A 142 -14.71 -25.76 2.17
CA ARG A 142 -16.18 -25.83 2.16
C ARG A 142 -16.63 -26.51 0.88
N LYS A 143 -17.68 -27.36 0.99
CA LYS A 143 -18.29 -28.01 -0.18
C LYS A 143 -18.76 -26.94 -1.18
N GLY A 144 -18.30 -27.05 -2.43
CA GLY A 144 -18.57 -26.10 -3.49
C GLY A 144 -17.65 -24.87 -3.54
N PHE A 145 -16.72 -24.70 -2.58
CA PHE A 145 -15.78 -23.59 -2.49
C PHE A 145 -14.32 -24.04 -2.69
N GLY A 146 -14.09 -25.29 -3.06
CA GLY A 146 -12.78 -25.87 -3.35
C GLY A 146 -12.58 -27.28 -2.81
N LYS A 147 -13.23 -27.63 -1.70
CA LYS A 147 -13.11 -28.96 -1.03
C LYS A 147 -13.32 -30.11 -2.00
N GLY A 148 -12.40 -31.07 -1.98
CA GLY A 148 -12.41 -32.30 -2.80
C GLY A 148 -11.87 -32.11 -4.22
N LYS A 149 -11.87 -30.88 -4.77
CA LYS A 149 -11.33 -30.61 -6.12
C LYS A 149 -9.95 -29.93 -6.04
N PHE A 150 -9.75 -29.03 -5.08
CA PHE A 150 -8.57 -28.19 -4.96
C PHE A 150 -7.89 -28.29 -3.57
N ASP A 151 -7.90 -29.47 -2.96
CA ASP A 151 -7.39 -29.68 -1.59
C ASP A 151 -5.92 -29.27 -1.43
N LYS A 152 -5.09 -29.45 -2.48
CA LYS A 152 -3.70 -28.99 -2.48
C LYS A 152 -3.60 -27.46 -2.40
N ALA A 153 -4.48 -26.75 -3.11
CA ALA A 153 -4.50 -25.29 -3.07
C ALA A 153 -4.97 -24.79 -1.69
N ILE A 154 -5.98 -25.43 -1.11
CA ILE A 154 -6.46 -25.13 0.24
C ILE A 154 -5.37 -25.36 1.29
N ALA A 155 -4.65 -26.50 1.21
CA ALA A 155 -3.53 -26.78 2.11
C ALA A 155 -2.42 -25.71 2.01
N TYR A 156 -2.06 -25.29 0.80
CA TYR A 156 -1.11 -24.21 0.58
C TYR A 156 -1.62 -22.86 1.16
N THR A 157 -2.86 -22.51 0.85
CA THR A 157 -3.50 -21.28 1.31
C THR A 157 -3.56 -21.19 2.84
N ASN A 158 -3.83 -22.33 3.52
CA ASN A 158 -3.85 -22.38 4.98
C ASN A 158 -2.45 -22.22 5.62
N ARG A 159 -1.38 -22.60 4.91
CA ARG A 159 0.01 -22.48 5.37
C ARG A 159 0.61 -21.08 5.09
N LEU A 160 0.18 -20.40 4.04
CA LEU A 160 0.76 -19.13 3.60
C LEU A 160 0.84 -18.06 4.70
N PRO A 161 -0.19 -17.85 5.56
CA PRO A 161 -0.09 -16.91 6.66
C PRO A 161 1.06 -17.19 7.62
N ASP A 162 1.36 -18.47 7.89
CA ASP A 162 2.45 -18.84 8.80
C ASP A 162 3.81 -18.48 8.20
N LEU A 163 4.01 -18.72 6.89
CA LEU A 163 5.23 -18.34 6.19
C LEU A 163 5.42 -16.81 6.17
N ILE A 164 4.34 -16.04 5.98
CA ILE A 164 4.39 -14.58 6.05
C ILE A 164 4.76 -14.12 7.47
N VAL A 165 4.14 -14.70 8.49
CA VAL A 165 4.45 -14.39 9.90
C VAL A 165 5.91 -14.72 10.21
N GLU A 166 6.43 -15.85 9.75
CA GLU A 166 7.84 -16.23 9.93
C GLU A 166 8.79 -15.23 9.30
N ALA A 167 8.51 -14.75 8.05
CA ALA A 167 9.32 -13.72 7.40
C ALA A 167 9.34 -12.42 8.21
N ILE A 168 8.19 -12.00 8.74
CA ILE A 168 8.09 -10.78 9.56
C ILE A 168 8.80 -10.94 10.90
N LEU A 169 8.65 -12.09 11.57
CA LEU A 169 9.33 -12.36 12.84
C LEU A 169 10.85 -12.46 12.68
N ASP A 170 11.34 -12.96 11.54
CA ASP A 170 12.77 -12.92 11.23
C ASP A 170 13.25 -11.49 11.03
N ALA A 171 12.48 -10.66 10.30
CA ALA A 171 12.80 -9.25 10.14
C ALA A 171 12.82 -8.52 11.50
N ASP A 172 11.88 -8.78 12.38
CA ASP A 172 11.82 -8.20 13.72
C ASP A 172 13.04 -8.59 14.58
N ARG A 173 13.44 -9.88 14.54
CA ARG A 173 14.63 -10.37 15.27
C ARG A 173 15.95 -9.83 14.71
N ASN A 174 16.01 -9.55 13.41
CA ASN A 174 17.17 -9.02 12.73
C ASN A 174 17.25 -7.50 12.78
N ALA A 175 16.29 -6.83 13.45
CA ALA A 175 16.28 -5.38 13.58
C ALA A 175 17.50 -4.90 14.36
N LYS A 176 18.12 -3.86 13.85
CA LYS A 176 19.33 -3.22 14.38
C LYS A 176 19.30 -1.72 14.12
N PRO A 177 20.08 -0.91 14.86
CA PRO A 177 20.13 0.52 14.66
C PRO A 177 20.33 0.88 13.19
N ALA A 178 19.45 1.73 12.65
CA ALA A 178 19.38 1.98 11.22
C ALA A 178 19.34 3.46 10.87
N ARG A 179 19.74 3.76 9.64
CA ARG A 179 19.50 5.02 8.93
C ARG A 179 18.49 4.77 7.82
N VAL A 180 17.68 5.76 7.50
CA VAL A 180 16.74 5.69 6.39
C VAL A 180 16.94 6.86 5.44
N GLY A 181 16.80 6.61 4.15
CA GLY A 181 16.77 7.62 3.09
C GLY A 181 15.70 7.26 2.06
N ILE A 182 15.01 8.27 1.56
CA ILE A 182 13.95 8.12 0.56
C ILE A 182 14.33 8.93 -0.67
N ASN A 183 14.13 8.34 -1.84
CA ASN A 183 14.36 9.01 -3.12
C ASN A 183 13.32 8.57 -4.15
N SER A 184 13.06 9.43 -5.15
CA SER A 184 12.10 9.13 -6.21
C SER A 184 12.40 9.88 -7.50
N ARG A 185 11.88 9.35 -8.63
CA ARG A 185 11.89 9.99 -9.96
C ARG A 185 10.52 9.86 -10.64
N VAL A 186 10.18 10.82 -11.47
CA VAL A 186 8.88 10.91 -12.17
C VAL A 186 9.00 11.05 -13.69
N ASP A 187 10.21 11.16 -14.23
CA ASP A 187 10.50 11.45 -15.65
C ASP A 187 10.85 10.21 -16.49
N LEU A 188 10.54 9.02 -15.99
CA LEU A 188 11.07 7.77 -16.53
C LEU A 188 10.24 7.13 -17.64
N ASN A 189 8.98 7.53 -17.80
CA ASN A 189 8.04 6.99 -18.81
C ASN A 189 7.98 5.44 -18.88
N LEU A 190 8.03 4.77 -17.72
CA LEU A 190 8.10 3.31 -17.60
C LEU A 190 6.73 2.63 -17.59
N ASN A 191 5.67 3.41 -17.45
CA ASN A 191 4.30 2.92 -17.44
C ASN A 191 3.39 3.75 -18.33
N ARG A 192 2.23 3.19 -18.67
CA ARG A 192 1.22 3.83 -19.51
C ARG A 192 -0.18 3.50 -19.02
N ASN A 193 -1.10 4.44 -19.14
CA ASN A 193 -2.51 4.20 -18.88
C ASN A 193 -3.12 3.35 -20.01
N ARG A 194 -3.79 2.25 -19.63
CA ARG A 194 -4.40 1.26 -20.53
C ARG A 194 -5.91 1.43 -20.69
N GLN A 195 -6.55 2.25 -19.84
CA GLN A 195 -8.00 2.35 -19.78
C GLN A 195 -8.54 3.65 -20.38
N SER A 196 -8.01 4.82 -20.03
CA SER A 196 -8.56 6.12 -20.40
C SER A 196 -8.63 6.33 -21.92
N LYS A 197 -9.75 6.90 -22.37
CA LYS A 197 -10.02 7.28 -23.77
C LYS A 197 -9.68 8.75 -24.03
N ARG A 198 -9.26 9.49 -23.00
CA ARG A 198 -8.91 10.92 -23.12
C ARG A 198 -7.62 11.12 -23.92
N PRO A 199 -7.48 12.28 -24.60
CA PRO A 199 -6.23 12.61 -25.31
C PRO A 199 -5.02 12.64 -24.38
N ILE A 200 -5.17 13.21 -23.17
CA ILE A 200 -4.16 13.22 -22.11
C ILE A 200 -4.60 12.23 -21.03
N LYS A 201 -3.82 11.17 -20.89
CA LYS A 201 -4.12 10.08 -19.96
C LYS A 201 -3.35 10.28 -18.65
N ALA A 202 -4.05 10.16 -17.51
CA ALA A 202 -3.40 10.14 -16.23
C ALA A 202 -2.49 8.90 -16.10
N THR A 203 -1.29 9.08 -15.59
CA THR A 203 -0.36 8.01 -15.20
C THR A 203 0.17 8.28 -13.81
N ASP A 204 0.63 7.27 -13.09
CA ASP A 204 1.47 7.44 -11.89
C ASP A 204 2.93 7.19 -12.29
N PRO A 205 3.69 8.21 -12.69
CA PRO A 205 5.02 8.04 -13.26
C PRO A 205 6.09 7.79 -12.21
N MET A 206 5.75 7.86 -10.91
CA MET A 206 6.72 7.82 -9.83
C MET A 206 7.31 6.42 -9.63
N LEU A 207 8.62 6.33 -9.74
CA LEU A 207 9.42 5.27 -9.14
C LEU A 207 10.00 5.81 -7.84
N ALA A 208 9.66 5.22 -6.70
CA ALA A 208 10.16 5.62 -5.40
C ALA A 208 10.83 4.45 -4.68
N MET A 209 11.78 4.76 -3.81
CA MET A 209 12.39 3.77 -2.94
C MET A 209 12.69 4.34 -1.54
N MET A 210 12.71 3.44 -0.55
CA MET A 210 13.20 3.67 0.80
C MET A 210 14.40 2.75 1.02
N ARG A 211 15.56 3.31 1.38
CA ARG A 211 16.77 2.56 1.70
C ARG A 211 17.03 2.60 3.20
N PHE A 212 17.31 1.44 3.77
CA PHE A 212 17.69 1.26 5.16
C PHE A 212 19.15 0.78 5.21
N ASP A 213 19.99 1.49 5.96
CA ASP A 213 21.39 1.13 6.19
C ASP A 213 21.62 0.90 7.68
N ASP A 214 22.47 -0.05 8.01
CA ASP A 214 23.00 -0.26 9.36
C ASP A 214 23.72 1.03 9.83
N ALA A 215 23.29 1.59 10.95
CA ALA A 215 23.80 2.85 11.44
C ALA A 215 25.27 2.79 11.84
N SER A 216 25.77 1.61 12.24
CA SER A 216 27.14 1.40 12.71
C SER A 216 28.13 1.16 11.57
N THR A 217 27.72 0.35 10.58
CA THR A 217 28.61 -0.10 9.49
C THR A 217 28.38 0.65 8.18
N GLY A 218 27.22 1.29 8.01
CA GLY A 218 26.79 1.90 6.76
C GLY A 218 26.41 0.90 5.66
N LYS A 219 26.44 -0.41 5.96
CA LYS A 219 26.01 -1.44 4.99
C LYS A 219 24.50 -1.41 4.79
N PRO A 220 24.01 -1.60 3.54
CA PRO A 220 22.59 -1.69 3.29
C PRO A 220 21.94 -2.86 4.03
N ILE A 221 20.76 -2.63 4.61
CA ILE A 221 19.90 -3.67 5.20
C ILE A 221 18.88 -4.10 4.15
N ALA A 222 18.13 -3.14 3.60
CA ALA A 222 17.10 -3.39 2.62
C ALA A 222 16.76 -2.13 1.81
N VAL A 223 16.20 -2.35 0.61
CA VAL A 223 15.55 -1.33 -0.22
C VAL A 223 14.09 -1.73 -0.44
N VAL A 224 13.15 -0.85 -0.09
CA VAL A 224 11.72 -1.00 -0.40
C VAL A 224 11.42 -0.15 -1.62
N VAL A 225 10.90 -0.76 -2.69
CA VAL A 225 10.62 -0.11 -3.98
C VAL A 225 9.11 0.01 -4.16
N ASN A 226 8.63 1.19 -4.58
CA ASN A 226 7.24 1.41 -4.96
C ASN A 226 7.15 1.87 -6.41
N PHE A 227 6.39 1.14 -7.22
CA PHE A 227 6.16 1.44 -8.63
C PHE A 227 4.79 0.93 -9.08
N ALA A 228 4.12 1.64 -9.99
CA ALA A 228 2.75 1.37 -10.42
C ALA A 228 2.69 0.86 -11.87
N ALA A 229 2.72 -0.45 -12.07
CA ALA A 229 2.40 -1.08 -13.36
C ALA A 229 2.02 -2.55 -13.17
N HIS A 230 1.02 -3.03 -13.91
CA HIS A 230 0.63 -4.44 -13.90
C HIS A 230 1.78 -5.36 -14.34
N PRO A 231 2.16 -6.37 -13.56
CA PRO A 231 3.19 -7.35 -13.93
C PRO A 231 2.56 -8.48 -14.77
N VAL A 232 2.34 -8.19 -16.02
CA VAL A 232 1.71 -9.05 -17.04
C VAL A 232 2.63 -9.23 -18.27
N MET A 233 3.93 -9.24 -18.05
CA MET A 233 4.92 -9.40 -19.13
C MET A 233 5.23 -10.86 -19.44
N THR A 234 5.01 -11.76 -18.49
CA THR A 234 5.06 -13.19 -18.71
C THR A 234 3.80 -13.64 -19.47
N ASN A 235 3.98 -14.44 -20.53
CA ASN A 235 2.89 -14.83 -21.42
C ASN A 235 1.81 -15.65 -20.68
N GLU A 236 0.54 -15.32 -20.85
CA GLU A 236 -0.61 -15.98 -20.22
C GLU A 236 -0.69 -17.50 -20.43
N ARG A 237 -0.15 -17.99 -21.57
CA ARG A 237 -0.15 -19.43 -21.91
C ARG A 237 0.85 -20.25 -21.11
N ILE A 238 1.76 -19.59 -20.41
CA ILE A 238 2.74 -20.25 -19.56
C ILE A 238 2.04 -20.60 -18.24
N LEU A 239 1.83 -21.91 -18.02
CA LEU A 239 1.20 -22.41 -16.79
C LEU A 239 2.26 -22.70 -15.70
N LYS A 240 3.11 -21.71 -15.42
CA LYS A 240 4.14 -21.78 -14.38
C LYS A 240 4.14 -20.52 -13.55
N TYR A 241 4.44 -20.65 -12.26
CA TYR A 241 4.56 -19.53 -11.36
C TYR A 241 5.75 -18.63 -11.72
N SER A 242 5.59 -17.32 -11.57
CA SER A 242 6.63 -16.34 -11.78
C SER A 242 6.29 -15.06 -11.01
N ALA A 243 7.30 -14.41 -10.43
CA ALA A 243 7.19 -13.09 -9.87
C ALA A 243 7.15 -11.98 -10.94
N ASP A 244 7.20 -12.34 -12.24
CA ASP A 244 7.22 -11.41 -13.38
C ASP A 244 8.36 -10.37 -13.24
N TYR A 245 8.26 -9.18 -13.86
CA TYR A 245 9.31 -8.16 -13.80
C TYR A 245 9.70 -7.72 -12.38
N PRO A 246 8.80 -7.69 -11.37
CA PRO A 246 9.21 -7.36 -10.00
C PRO A 246 10.23 -8.34 -9.42
N GLY A 247 10.11 -9.64 -9.76
CA GLY A 247 11.08 -10.65 -9.34
C GLY A 247 12.47 -10.40 -9.91
N PHE A 248 12.55 -10.16 -11.21
CA PHE A 248 13.83 -9.84 -11.88
C PHE A 248 14.44 -8.54 -11.37
N MET A 249 13.60 -7.49 -11.15
CA MET A 249 14.05 -6.23 -10.57
C MET A 249 14.68 -6.43 -9.18
N LYS A 250 13.98 -7.13 -8.28
CA LYS A 250 14.49 -7.40 -6.93
C LYS A 250 15.82 -8.14 -6.97
N LYS A 251 15.89 -9.22 -7.73
CA LYS A 251 17.12 -10.02 -7.89
C LYS A 251 18.28 -9.19 -8.43
N HIS A 252 18.03 -8.30 -9.39
CA HIS A 252 19.05 -7.42 -9.95
C HIS A 252 19.57 -6.42 -8.91
N VAL A 253 18.68 -5.73 -8.21
CA VAL A 253 19.03 -4.79 -7.13
C VAL A 253 19.85 -5.48 -6.03
N GLU A 254 19.40 -6.66 -5.58
CA GLU A 254 20.06 -7.46 -4.55
C GLU A 254 21.49 -7.83 -4.93
N SER A 255 21.68 -8.28 -6.17
CA SER A 255 22.99 -8.68 -6.68
C SER A 255 23.99 -7.51 -6.84
N GLN A 256 23.49 -6.31 -7.16
CA GLN A 256 24.32 -5.15 -7.45
C GLN A 256 24.63 -4.29 -6.22
N LEU A 257 23.78 -4.32 -5.20
CA LEU A 257 23.95 -3.52 -3.98
C LEU A 257 24.34 -4.33 -2.75
N ASP A 258 24.46 -5.66 -2.87
CA ASP A 258 24.67 -6.60 -1.74
C ASP A 258 23.67 -6.29 -0.60
N THR A 259 22.39 -6.27 -0.93
CA THR A 259 21.29 -5.91 -0.04
C THR A 259 20.07 -6.77 -0.31
N HIS A 260 18.99 -6.52 0.42
CA HIS A 260 17.68 -7.12 0.16
C HIS A 260 16.74 -6.12 -0.50
N CYS A 261 15.82 -6.60 -1.35
CA CYS A 261 14.88 -5.74 -2.07
C CYS A 261 13.44 -6.22 -1.91
N VAL A 262 12.55 -5.31 -1.49
CA VAL A 262 11.12 -5.52 -1.33
C VAL A 262 10.38 -4.69 -2.38
N PHE A 263 9.42 -5.28 -3.10
CA PHE A 263 8.58 -4.57 -4.05
C PHE A 263 7.17 -4.38 -3.48
N MET A 264 6.71 -3.13 -3.49
CA MET A 264 5.37 -2.72 -3.09
C MET A 264 4.65 -2.15 -4.32
N GLN A 265 3.60 -2.83 -4.79
CA GLN A 265 2.83 -2.40 -5.95
C GLN A 265 2.14 -1.05 -5.68
N GLY A 266 2.17 -0.15 -6.66
CA GLY A 266 1.47 1.13 -6.60
C GLY A 266 0.00 1.05 -7.02
N ALA A 267 -0.60 2.21 -7.33
CA ALA A 267 -1.95 2.32 -7.89
C ALA A 267 -1.91 1.93 -9.37
N SER A 268 -1.96 0.63 -9.64
CA SER A 268 -1.75 0.10 -10.99
C SER A 268 -3.03 -0.33 -11.71
N GLY A 269 -4.23 -0.08 -11.17
CA GLY A 269 -5.49 -0.53 -11.75
C GLY A 269 -5.65 -0.20 -13.23
N ASP A 270 -5.30 1.02 -13.64
CA ASP A 270 -5.32 1.48 -15.03
C ASP A 270 -3.93 1.51 -15.70
N MET A 271 -2.88 0.96 -15.05
CA MET A 271 -1.50 1.09 -15.52
C MET A 271 -0.93 -0.22 -16.05
N SER A 272 -0.30 -0.15 -17.21
CA SER A 272 0.54 -1.21 -17.80
C SER A 272 1.98 -0.74 -17.92
N VAL A 273 2.90 -1.69 -18.01
CA VAL A 273 4.29 -1.42 -18.35
C VAL A 273 4.41 -0.72 -19.72
N ASN A 274 5.29 0.26 -19.81
CA ASN A 274 5.77 0.86 -21.03
C ASN A 274 7.22 0.39 -21.25
N ALA A 275 7.38 -0.80 -21.82
CA ALA A 275 8.67 -1.48 -21.90
C ALA A 275 9.66 -0.86 -22.90
N GLY A 276 9.17 -0.16 -23.93
CA GLY A 276 10.04 0.35 -24.97
C GLY A 276 10.91 -0.76 -25.58
N GLN A 277 12.23 -0.57 -25.53
CA GLN A 277 13.21 -1.55 -26.01
C GLN A 277 13.46 -2.72 -25.02
N TYR A 278 13.01 -2.61 -23.78
CA TYR A 278 13.21 -3.62 -22.70
C TYR A 278 12.06 -4.63 -22.68
N ASN A 279 11.77 -5.25 -23.81
CA ASN A 279 10.63 -6.17 -23.91
C ASN A 279 10.91 -7.50 -23.20
N GLY A 280 9.93 -7.93 -22.41
CA GLY A 280 9.97 -9.15 -21.59
C GLY A 280 10.28 -8.88 -20.11
N PRO A 281 9.83 -9.77 -19.19
CA PRO A 281 9.88 -9.53 -17.75
C PRO A 281 11.30 -9.35 -17.23
N GLN A 282 12.26 -10.13 -17.74
CA GLN A 282 13.65 -10.04 -17.30
C GLN A 282 14.28 -8.70 -17.72
N LYS A 283 14.25 -8.35 -19.00
CA LYS A 283 14.90 -7.12 -19.49
C LYS A 283 14.30 -5.86 -18.86
N PHE A 284 12.97 -5.83 -18.73
CA PHE A 284 12.32 -4.70 -18.07
C PHE A 284 12.61 -4.65 -16.57
N GLY A 285 12.61 -5.81 -15.89
CA GLY A 285 12.95 -5.91 -14.48
C GLY A 285 14.38 -5.44 -14.20
N GLU A 286 15.35 -5.90 -14.99
CA GLU A 286 16.76 -5.47 -14.85
C GLU A 286 16.91 -3.96 -15.11
N HIS A 287 16.27 -3.41 -16.15
CA HIS A 287 16.28 -1.96 -16.41
C HIS A 287 15.65 -1.16 -15.27
N LEU A 288 14.49 -1.59 -14.75
CA LEU A 288 13.88 -0.96 -13.57
C LEU A 288 14.82 -1.05 -12.36
N GLY A 289 15.52 -2.18 -12.22
CA GLY A 289 16.52 -2.39 -11.18
C GLY A 289 17.69 -1.42 -11.28
N ASP A 290 18.21 -1.14 -12.49
CA ASP A 290 19.26 -0.15 -12.69
C ASP A 290 18.85 1.25 -12.19
N LEU A 291 17.61 1.65 -12.49
CA LEU A 291 17.06 2.93 -12.01
C LEU A 291 16.88 2.96 -10.49
N VAL A 292 16.47 1.85 -9.88
CA VAL A 292 16.40 1.72 -8.42
C VAL A 292 17.80 1.83 -7.81
N ILE A 293 18.81 1.21 -8.42
CA ILE A 293 20.21 1.27 -7.97
C ILE A 293 20.74 2.70 -8.03
N GLU A 294 20.45 3.45 -9.12
CA GLU A 294 20.79 4.86 -9.22
C GLU A 294 20.15 5.68 -8.09
N LEU A 295 18.84 5.50 -7.85
CA LEU A 295 18.12 6.17 -6.76
C LEU A 295 18.71 5.82 -5.39
N ALA A 296 19.01 4.53 -5.16
CA ALA A 296 19.57 4.05 -3.89
C ALA A 296 20.97 4.60 -3.63
N LYS A 297 21.83 4.68 -4.66
CA LYS A 297 23.16 5.28 -4.54
C LYS A 297 23.11 6.78 -4.27
N ALA A 298 22.12 7.48 -4.83
CA ALA A 298 21.93 8.91 -4.62
C ALA A 298 21.23 9.26 -3.29
N ALA A 299 20.57 8.29 -2.65
CA ALA A 299 19.83 8.52 -1.41
C ALA A 299 20.79 8.80 -0.24
N LYS A 300 20.53 9.89 0.48
CA LYS A 300 21.22 10.23 1.72
C LYS A 300 20.49 9.59 2.89
N THR A 301 21.08 8.55 3.48
CA THR A 301 20.50 7.90 4.66
C THR A 301 20.95 8.60 5.94
N GLN A 302 20.02 8.80 6.87
CA GLN A 302 20.27 9.41 8.18
C GLN A 302 19.42 8.74 9.25
N VAL A 303 19.88 8.80 10.50
CA VAL A 303 19.05 8.47 11.65
C VAL A 303 17.96 9.54 11.75
N PRO A 304 16.68 9.19 11.79
CA PRO A 304 15.63 10.19 11.93
C PRO A 304 15.80 11.00 13.22
N PRO A 305 15.67 12.33 13.18
CA PRO A 305 15.82 13.14 14.40
C PRO A 305 14.72 12.90 15.43
N HIS A 306 13.55 12.50 14.96
CA HIS A 306 12.37 12.19 15.78
C HIS A 306 11.71 10.90 15.30
N PRO A 307 12.30 9.72 15.62
CA PRO A 307 11.73 8.44 15.21
C PRO A 307 10.31 8.28 15.78
N ALA A 308 9.36 8.01 14.91
CA ALA A 308 7.97 7.80 15.30
C ALA A 308 7.21 7.00 14.23
N ILE A 309 6.31 6.14 14.65
CA ILE A 309 5.33 5.48 13.80
C ILE A 309 3.95 5.83 14.33
N LYS A 310 3.15 6.53 13.53
CA LYS A 310 1.73 6.75 13.82
C LYS A 310 0.92 6.07 12.74
N GLY A 311 -0.10 5.32 13.12
CA GLY A 311 -0.89 4.58 12.14
C GLY A 311 -2.38 4.53 12.48
N ARG A 312 -3.20 4.43 11.43
CA ARG A 312 -4.63 4.18 11.49
C ARG A 312 -5.04 3.15 10.47
N VAL A 313 -6.00 2.32 10.84
CA VAL A 313 -6.68 1.36 9.97
C VAL A 313 -8.14 1.73 9.94
N ASP A 314 -8.68 1.93 8.75
CA ASP A 314 -10.11 2.16 8.52
C ASP A 314 -10.67 1.02 7.68
N HIS A 315 -11.90 0.64 8.00
CA HIS A 315 -12.66 -0.37 7.25
C HIS A 315 -13.90 0.28 6.66
N PHE A 316 -14.12 0.04 5.36
CA PHE A 316 -15.28 0.48 4.63
C PHE A 316 -16.08 -0.73 4.16
N LEU A 317 -17.38 -0.56 4.04
CA LEU A 317 -18.28 -1.49 3.35
C LEU A 317 -19.09 -0.66 2.35
N PHE A 318 -18.66 -0.68 1.08
CA PHE A 318 -19.31 0.08 0.02
C PHE A 318 -20.49 -0.69 -0.57
N HIS A 319 -21.48 0.04 -1.05
CA HIS A 319 -22.57 -0.56 -1.82
C HIS A 319 -22.02 -1.22 -3.09
N SER A 320 -22.51 -2.43 -3.40
CA SER A 320 -22.13 -3.12 -4.63
C SER A 320 -22.98 -2.67 -5.81
N ARG A 321 -22.35 -2.23 -6.92
CA ARG A 321 -23.02 -1.97 -8.20
C ARG A 321 -23.41 -3.25 -8.93
N THR A 322 -22.86 -4.39 -8.49
CA THR A 322 -23.08 -5.70 -9.09
C THR A 322 -23.94 -6.53 -8.15
N ASP A 323 -25.09 -6.97 -8.63
CA ASP A 323 -25.95 -7.89 -7.88
C ASP A 323 -25.40 -9.33 -8.00
N PHE A 324 -24.55 -9.71 -7.06
CA PHE A 324 -23.98 -11.05 -7.01
C PHE A 324 -24.98 -12.15 -6.64
N SER A 325 -26.19 -11.80 -6.17
CA SER A 325 -27.27 -12.75 -5.94
C SER A 325 -27.97 -13.18 -7.23
N ASN A 326 -27.82 -12.40 -8.32
CA ASN A 326 -28.44 -12.67 -9.61
C ASN A 326 -27.73 -13.83 -10.33
N PRO A 327 -28.43 -14.94 -10.65
CA PRO A 327 -27.84 -16.09 -11.34
C PRO A 327 -27.26 -15.77 -12.72
N LEU A 328 -27.77 -14.75 -13.43
CA LEU A 328 -27.22 -14.34 -14.73
C LEU A 328 -25.86 -13.67 -14.56
N VAL A 329 -25.66 -12.90 -13.50
CA VAL A 329 -24.37 -12.29 -13.16
C VAL A 329 -23.37 -13.39 -12.84
N THR A 330 -23.71 -14.34 -11.96
CA THR A 330 -22.82 -15.45 -11.62
C THR A 330 -22.49 -16.34 -12.83
N ALA A 331 -23.43 -16.55 -13.74
CA ALA A 331 -23.20 -17.26 -15.00
C ALA A 331 -22.24 -16.51 -15.93
N LEU A 332 -22.31 -15.16 -15.96
CA LEU A 332 -21.37 -14.34 -16.72
C LEU A 332 -19.95 -14.45 -16.18
N TYR A 333 -19.79 -14.36 -14.86
CA TYR A 333 -18.48 -14.54 -14.19
C TYR A 333 -17.91 -15.94 -14.41
N SER A 334 -18.78 -16.98 -14.49
CA SER A 334 -18.37 -18.37 -14.73
C SER A 334 -17.80 -18.60 -16.14
N ARG A 335 -17.86 -17.62 -17.06
CA ARG A 335 -17.13 -17.68 -18.34
C ARG A 335 -15.66 -17.35 -18.19
N ALA A 336 -15.31 -16.52 -17.23
CA ALA A 336 -13.91 -16.11 -16.97
C ALA A 336 -13.29 -16.85 -15.78
N PHE A 337 -14.11 -17.29 -14.82
CA PHE A 337 -13.64 -17.91 -13.59
C PHE A 337 -14.38 -19.22 -13.34
N PHE A 338 -13.71 -20.19 -12.74
CA PHE A 338 -14.34 -21.46 -12.41
C PHE A 338 -15.34 -21.34 -11.22
N PRO A 339 -16.34 -22.22 -11.13
CA PRO A 339 -17.48 -22.03 -10.23
C PRO A 339 -17.12 -21.87 -8.74
N GLU A 340 -16.08 -22.57 -8.27
CA GLU A 340 -15.65 -22.50 -6.87
C GLU A 340 -15.11 -21.10 -6.54
N LEU A 341 -14.35 -20.47 -7.46
CA LEU A 341 -13.84 -19.12 -7.28
C LEU A 341 -14.96 -18.08 -7.34
N VAL A 342 -15.91 -18.24 -8.27
CA VAL A 342 -17.08 -17.36 -8.36
C VAL A 342 -17.90 -17.39 -7.07
N ARG A 343 -18.12 -18.57 -6.47
CA ARG A 343 -18.83 -18.68 -5.17
C ARG A 343 -18.09 -17.97 -4.04
N ASN A 344 -16.76 -18.02 -4.02
CA ASN A 344 -15.98 -17.28 -3.03
C ASN A 344 -16.17 -15.77 -3.21
N PHE A 345 -16.13 -15.23 -4.43
CA PHE A 345 -16.41 -13.82 -4.69
C PHE A 345 -17.84 -13.42 -4.29
N VAL A 346 -18.83 -14.23 -4.65
CA VAL A 346 -20.23 -13.99 -4.24
C VAL A 346 -20.33 -13.92 -2.72
N ALA A 347 -19.71 -14.86 -1.99
CA ALA A 347 -19.75 -14.88 -0.54
C ALA A 347 -19.00 -13.70 0.10
N GLU A 348 -17.93 -13.23 -0.53
CA GLU A 348 -17.14 -12.09 -0.05
C GLU A 348 -17.89 -10.76 -0.23
N PHE A 349 -18.65 -10.60 -1.33
CA PHE A 349 -19.27 -9.33 -1.71
C PHE A 349 -20.79 -9.28 -1.53
N GLN A 350 -21.42 -10.30 -0.97
CA GLN A 350 -22.90 -10.37 -0.82
C GLN A 350 -23.46 -9.23 0.04
N ASP A 351 -22.75 -8.78 1.06
CA ASP A 351 -23.16 -7.72 1.97
C ASP A 351 -22.64 -6.33 1.59
N GLY A 352 -21.88 -6.25 0.50
CA GLY A 352 -21.18 -5.06 0.02
C GLY A 352 -19.70 -5.34 -0.28
N VAL A 353 -18.97 -4.33 -0.72
CA VAL A 353 -17.56 -4.44 -1.08
C VAL A 353 -16.69 -3.97 0.10
N PRO A 354 -16.04 -4.89 0.84
CA PRO A 354 -15.21 -4.53 1.98
C PRO A 354 -13.89 -3.93 1.49
N VAL A 355 -13.44 -2.83 2.10
CA VAL A 355 -12.15 -2.19 1.80
C VAL A 355 -11.44 -1.87 3.09
N GLU A 356 -10.17 -2.21 3.16
CA GLU A 356 -9.27 -1.79 4.23
C GLU A 356 -8.35 -0.67 3.72
N LEU A 357 -8.23 0.38 4.52
CA LEU A 357 -7.27 1.47 4.34
C LEU A 357 -6.30 1.48 5.51
N ASN A 358 -5.01 1.43 5.20
CA ASN A 358 -3.93 1.66 6.17
C ASN A 358 -3.30 3.02 5.89
N THR A 359 -3.16 3.84 6.91
CA THR A 359 -2.48 5.14 6.82
C THR A 359 -1.40 5.20 7.89
N ILE A 360 -0.15 5.30 7.47
CA ILE A 360 1.01 5.41 8.36
C ILE A 360 1.72 6.73 8.11
N LEU A 361 2.05 7.43 9.17
CA LEU A 361 2.98 8.56 9.18
C LEU A 361 4.26 8.11 9.89
N LEU A 362 5.32 7.89 9.12
CA LEU A 362 6.64 7.51 9.61
C LEU A 362 7.49 8.76 9.78
N ASN A 363 8.11 8.91 10.96
CA ASN A 363 9.04 9.99 11.32
C ASN A 363 8.51 11.42 11.13
N GLY A 364 7.19 11.60 10.92
CA GLY A 364 6.54 12.88 10.71
C GLY A 364 6.70 13.48 9.31
N ASP A 365 7.44 12.83 8.41
CA ASP A 365 7.76 13.33 7.06
C ASP A 365 7.39 12.37 5.92
N THR A 366 7.03 11.14 6.23
CA THR A 366 6.76 10.10 5.24
C THR A 366 5.39 9.47 5.46
N ALA A 367 4.52 9.61 4.47
CA ALA A 367 3.23 8.94 4.42
C ALA A 367 3.32 7.62 3.65
N LEU A 368 2.91 6.52 4.29
CA LEU A 368 2.69 5.23 3.63
C LEU A 368 1.20 4.93 3.70
N VAL A 369 0.56 4.83 2.55
CA VAL A 369 -0.89 4.61 2.46
C VAL A 369 -1.15 3.33 1.69
N GLY A 370 -1.88 2.40 2.30
CA GLY A 370 -2.20 1.11 1.69
C GLY A 370 -3.70 0.91 1.52
N GLY A 371 -4.14 0.53 0.32
CA GLY A 371 -5.53 0.22 0.02
C GLY A 371 -5.72 -1.20 -0.50
N SER A 372 -6.77 -1.91 -0.04
CA SER A 372 -7.05 -3.30 -0.40
C SER A 372 -7.77 -3.41 -1.75
N GLY A 373 -7.12 -2.99 -2.84
CA GLY A 373 -7.71 -3.08 -4.19
C GLY A 373 -6.80 -2.55 -5.29
N GLU A 374 -7.35 -2.61 -6.51
CA GLU A 374 -6.73 -2.14 -7.75
C GLU A 374 -7.08 -0.66 -8.01
N PHE A 375 -6.52 0.24 -7.21
CA PHE A 375 -6.78 1.66 -7.36
C PHE A 375 -6.21 2.20 -8.68
N PHE A 376 -6.97 3.09 -9.33
CA PHE A 376 -6.49 3.79 -10.53
C PHE A 376 -5.44 4.83 -10.17
N SER A 377 -4.51 5.06 -11.07
CA SER A 377 -3.31 5.89 -10.88
C SER A 377 -3.59 7.30 -10.34
N ASN A 378 -4.69 7.91 -10.77
CA ASN A 378 -5.03 9.28 -10.36
C ASN A 378 -5.43 9.40 -8.89
N HIS A 379 -5.85 8.32 -8.23
CA HIS A 379 -6.04 8.30 -6.78
C HIS A 379 -4.71 8.52 -6.04
N SER A 380 -3.66 7.81 -6.47
CA SER A 380 -2.31 7.96 -5.92
C SER A 380 -1.74 9.36 -6.18
N ASN A 381 -1.91 9.91 -7.39
CA ASN A 381 -1.46 11.25 -7.72
C ASN A 381 -2.10 12.30 -6.81
N ARG A 382 -3.43 12.30 -6.70
CA ARG A 382 -4.18 13.24 -5.82
C ARG A 382 -3.83 13.09 -4.35
N LEU A 383 -3.53 11.86 -3.89
CA LEU A 383 -3.05 11.64 -2.52
C LEU A 383 -1.68 12.29 -2.33
N LYS A 384 -0.73 12.02 -3.23
CA LYS A 384 0.65 12.55 -3.16
C LYS A 384 0.68 14.08 -3.19
N GLU A 385 -0.11 14.70 -4.07
CA GLU A 385 -0.22 16.16 -4.18
C GLU A 385 -0.75 16.82 -2.89
N ARG A 386 -1.60 16.13 -2.13
CA ARG A 386 -2.33 16.66 -0.98
C ARG A 386 -1.81 16.20 0.37
N ALA A 387 -0.91 15.26 0.42
CA ALA A 387 -0.49 14.60 1.67
C ALA A 387 0.24 15.50 2.68
N TYR A 388 0.72 16.68 2.26
CA TYR A 388 1.42 17.68 3.07
C TYR A 388 2.67 17.12 3.80
N VAL A 389 3.34 16.18 3.18
CA VAL A 389 4.62 15.61 3.63
C VAL A 389 5.59 15.53 2.45
N PRO A 390 6.91 15.53 2.70
CA PRO A 390 7.92 15.41 1.64
C PRO A 390 7.80 14.14 0.82
N HIS A 391 7.43 13.04 1.48
CA HIS A 391 7.36 11.72 0.85
C HIS A 391 5.99 11.08 1.09
N ALA A 392 5.31 10.72 0.01
CA ALA A 392 4.06 9.98 0.06
C ALA A 392 4.10 8.80 -0.92
N LEU A 393 3.94 7.59 -0.41
CA LEU A 393 3.90 6.35 -1.16
C LEU A 393 2.52 5.70 -1.02
N PHE A 394 1.99 5.21 -2.13
CA PHE A 394 0.74 4.46 -2.13
C PHE A 394 0.99 3.00 -2.49
N PHE A 395 0.45 2.09 -1.68
CA PHE A 395 0.51 0.64 -1.88
C PHE A 395 -0.88 0.10 -2.22
N GLY A 396 -1.07 -0.32 -3.46
CA GLY A 396 -2.25 -1.07 -3.89
C GLY A 396 -2.17 -2.52 -3.43
N TYR A 397 -3.29 -3.25 -3.55
CA TYR A 397 -3.36 -4.68 -3.18
C TYR A 397 -2.90 -4.94 -1.74
N CYS A 398 -3.02 -3.94 -0.88
CA CYS A 398 -2.49 -3.95 0.47
C CYS A 398 -3.51 -4.52 1.45
N ASN A 399 -3.13 -5.60 2.16
CA ASN A 399 -3.93 -6.29 3.17
C ASN A 399 -5.29 -6.83 2.68
N GLY A 400 -5.43 -7.04 1.37
CA GLY A 400 -6.66 -7.55 0.76
C GLY A 400 -6.71 -7.33 -0.75
N HIS A 401 -7.89 -7.61 -1.34
CA HIS A 401 -8.14 -7.34 -2.76
C HIS A 401 -9.64 -7.25 -3.01
N SER A 402 -10.14 -6.05 -3.21
CA SER A 402 -11.56 -5.77 -3.43
C SER A 402 -11.84 -5.33 -4.87
N MET A 403 -11.08 -5.88 -5.83
CA MET A 403 -11.14 -5.59 -7.26
C MET A 403 -10.78 -4.12 -7.57
N TYR A 404 -11.33 -3.54 -8.66
CA TYR A 404 -10.92 -2.23 -9.16
C TYR A 404 -11.62 -1.06 -8.48
N PHE A 405 -10.86 0.02 -8.28
CA PHE A 405 -11.35 1.33 -7.82
C PHE A 405 -11.02 2.40 -8.87
N PRO A 406 -11.88 2.57 -9.90
CA PRO A 406 -11.74 3.67 -10.84
C PRO A 406 -12.02 5.02 -10.17
N THR A 407 -11.48 6.11 -10.75
CA THR A 407 -11.97 7.45 -10.39
C THR A 407 -13.37 7.67 -10.95
N ILE A 408 -14.07 8.68 -10.45
CA ILE A 408 -15.40 9.08 -10.97
C ILE A 408 -15.32 9.33 -12.48
N GLU A 409 -14.25 10.00 -12.93
CA GLU A 409 -14.03 10.30 -14.34
C GLU A 409 -13.84 9.01 -15.15
N ALA A 410 -13.02 8.08 -14.68
CA ALA A 410 -12.79 6.80 -15.35
C ALA A 410 -14.05 5.93 -15.38
N ALA A 411 -14.84 5.93 -14.30
CA ALA A 411 -16.13 5.25 -14.26
C ALA A 411 -17.11 5.81 -15.32
N SER A 412 -17.08 7.13 -15.59
CA SER A 412 -17.88 7.76 -16.63
C SER A 412 -17.42 7.41 -18.05
N GLU A 413 -16.13 7.10 -18.24
CA GLU A 413 -15.57 6.66 -19.52
C GLU A 413 -15.88 5.18 -19.83
N GLY A 414 -16.07 4.38 -18.77
CA GLY A 414 -16.27 2.93 -18.85
C GLY A 414 -15.03 2.17 -19.36
N GLY A 415 -15.20 0.89 -19.61
CA GLY A 415 -14.16 -0.01 -20.08
C GLY A 415 -13.54 -0.85 -18.96
N TYR A 416 -12.57 -1.70 -19.34
CA TYR A 416 -12.00 -2.67 -18.41
C TYR A 416 -11.34 -1.98 -17.19
N GLY A 417 -11.69 -2.45 -16.00
CA GLY A 417 -11.28 -1.87 -14.72
C GLY A 417 -12.23 -0.78 -14.21
N ALA A 418 -13.11 -0.20 -15.06
CA ALA A 418 -14.07 0.84 -14.70
C ALA A 418 -15.53 0.37 -14.73
N ASP A 419 -15.83 -0.67 -15.53
CA ASP A 419 -17.17 -1.27 -15.61
C ASP A 419 -17.51 -2.05 -14.33
N ALA A 420 -18.79 -2.06 -13.95
CA ALA A 420 -19.30 -2.68 -12.72
C ALA A 420 -18.91 -4.16 -12.54
N GLN A 421 -18.66 -4.90 -13.64
CA GLN A 421 -18.27 -6.31 -13.60
C GLN A 421 -16.92 -6.54 -12.88
N VAL A 422 -15.97 -5.61 -12.96
CA VAL A 422 -14.66 -5.72 -12.33
C VAL A 422 -14.40 -4.62 -11.29
N SER A 423 -15.29 -3.63 -11.21
CA SER A 423 -15.29 -2.55 -10.23
C SER A 423 -16.65 -2.55 -9.49
N PRO A 424 -16.87 -3.51 -8.59
CA PRO A 424 -18.17 -3.70 -7.97
C PRO A 424 -18.54 -2.60 -6.97
N ALA A 425 -17.58 -1.90 -6.37
CA ALA A 425 -17.84 -0.81 -5.44
C ALA A 425 -18.58 0.37 -6.11
N GLU A 426 -19.38 1.09 -5.36
CA GLU A 426 -20.07 2.30 -5.81
C GLU A 426 -19.08 3.34 -6.38
N VAL A 427 -19.56 4.14 -7.34
CA VAL A 427 -18.75 5.21 -7.94
C VAL A 427 -18.41 6.24 -6.87
N GLY A 428 -17.12 6.62 -6.78
CA GLY A 428 -16.62 7.52 -5.75
C GLY A 428 -16.05 6.82 -4.51
N ALA A 429 -16.14 5.50 -4.42
CA ALA A 429 -15.55 4.73 -3.31
C ALA A 429 -14.03 4.97 -3.19
N GLY A 430 -13.30 5.01 -4.31
CA GLY A 430 -11.87 5.29 -4.31
C GLY A 430 -11.53 6.68 -3.77
N GLU A 431 -12.31 7.70 -4.14
CA GLU A 431 -12.18 9.06 -3.62
C GLU A 431 -12.45 9.13 -2.12
N GLN A 432 -13.46 8.41 -1.62
CA GLN A 432 -13.77 8.36 -0.18
C GLN A 432 -12.61 7.76 0.61
N VAL A 433 -12.04 6.64 0.14
CA VAL A 433 -10.86 6.00 0.75
C VAL A 433 -9.66 6.97 0.78
N MET A 434 -9.35 7.65 -0.33
CA MET A 434 -8.24 8.61 -0.39
C MET A 434 -8.47 9.84 0.48
N ASN A 435 -9.70 10.37 0.54
CA ASN A 435 -10.02 11.47 1.43
C ASN A 435 -9.87 11.08 2.90
N ARG A 436 -10.25 9.87 3.30
CA ARG A 436 -10.02 9.36 4.65
C ARG A 436 -8.52 9.27 4.97
N ALA A 437 -7.69 8.80 4.04
CA ALA A 437 -6.24 8.78 4.19
C ALA A 437 -5.68 10.18 4.48
N LEU A 438 -6.16 11.20 3.75
CA LEU A 438 -5.74 12.59 3.98
C LEU A 438 -6.19 13.12 5.35
N VAL A 439 -7.43 12.84 5.77
CA VAL A 439 -7.91 13.20 7.11
C VAL A 439 -7.03 12.58 8.19
N ASN A 440 -6.71 11.28 8.04
CA ASN A 440 -5.81 10.59 8.97
C ASN A 440 -4.43 11.24 9.02
N LEU A 441 -3.82 11.53 7.86
CA LEU A 441 -2.50 12.18 7.79
C LEU A 441 -2.52 13.57 8.45
N TYR A 442 -3.51 14.41 8.13
CA TYR A 442 -3.62 15.75 8.70
C TYR A 442 -3.86 15.71 10.22
N THR A 443 -4.62 14.73 10.71
CA THR A 443 -4.80 14.49 12.15
C THR A 443 -3.49 14.08 12.81
N MET A 444 -2.76 13.10 12.22
CA MET A 444 -1.47 12.64 12.75
C MET A 444 -0.39 13.72 12.72
N LEU A 445 -0.47 14.67 11.75
CA LEU A 445 0.38 15.86 11.66
C LEU A 445 -0.03 16.97 12.63
N GLY A 446 -1.13 16.81 13.38
CA GLY A 446 -1.66 17.84 14.29
C GLY A 446 -2.29 19.04 13.59
N LYS A 447 -2.66 18.91 12.31
CA LYS A 447 -3.30 19.98 11.48
C LYS A 447 -4.82 19.95 11.54
N LEU A 448 -5.40 18.82 11.92
CA LEU A 448 -6.82 18.65 12.25
C LEU A 448 -6.95 18.25 13.72
N ARG A 449 -8.06 18.69 14.36
CA ARG A 449 -8.35 18.27 15.73
C ARG A 449 -8.92 16.84 15.71
N PRO A 450 -8.73 16.04 16.78
CA PRO A 450 -9.37 14.72 16.88
C PRO A 450 -10.90 14.75 16.75
N SER A 451 -11.55 15.86 17.17
CA SER A 451 -12.99 16.09 17.00
C SER A 451 -13.43 16.28 15.55
N ASP A 452 -12.49 16.68 14.66
CA ASP A 452 -12.76 16.90 13.25
C ASP A 452 -12.67 15.58 12.46
N ASP A 453 -12.19 14.51 13.12
CA ASP A 453 -12.01 13.15 12.58
C ASP A 453 -13.20 12.25 13.01
N ALA A 454 -14.43 12.80 12.94
CA ALA A 454 -15.60 11.97 13.19
C ALA A 454 -15.65 10.79 12.21
N PRO A 455 -15.89 9.55 12.68
CA PRO A 455 -16.10 8.42 11.77
C PRO A 455 -17.23 8.80 10.80
N ALA A 456 -17.07 8.42 9.54
CA ALA A 456 -18.19 8.49 8.60
C ALA A 456 -19.40 7.81 9.28
N ALA A 457 -20.51 8.53 9.38
CA ALA A 457 -21.69 8.02 10.07
C ALA A 457 -21.95 6.62 9.55
N GLU A 458 -21.97 5.62 10.45
CA GLU A 458 -22.44 4.29 10.12
C GLU A 458 -23.86 4.49 9.55
N HIS A 459 -24.04 4.19 8.28
CA HIS A 459 -25.38 4.19 7.71
C HIS A 459 -26.20 3.23 8.55
N PRO A 460 -27.30 3.67 9.18
CA PRO A 460 -28.12 2.79 9.98
C PRO A 460 -28.53 1.63 9.09
N ARG A 461 -28.20 0.41 9.51
CA ARG A 461 -28.73 -0.80 8.89
C ARG A 461 -30.24 -0.66 8.87
N THR A 462 -30.83 -0.35 7.72
CA THR A 462 -32.27 -0.44 7.56
C THR A 462 -32.61 -1.92 7.71
N ALA A 463 -33.16 -2.27 8.87
CA ALA A 463 -33.69 -3.58 9.11
C ALA A 463 -34.67 -3.86 7.95
N SER A 464 -34.36 -4.85 7.15
CA SER A 464 -35.29 -5.41 6.17
C SER A 464 -36.56 -5.84 6.94
N THR A 465 -37.58 -5.01 6.92
CA THR A 465 -38.94 -5.45 7.32
C THR A 465 -39.39 -6.42 6.26
N SER A 466 -39.30 -7.70 6.59
CA SER A 466 -40.04 -8.76 5.91
C SER A 466 -41.52 -8.35 5.87
N ARG A 467 -42.05 -8.06 4.69
CA ARG A 467 -43.49 -8.03 4.47
C ARG A 467 -43.99 -9.47 4.21
N PRO A 468 -45.18 -9.77 4.71
CA PRO A 468 -45.76 -11.11 4.67
C PRO A 468 -46.10 -11.59 3.27
#